data_04d67dba0cedae9bc4171436473a2f50
#
_entry.id   04d67dba0cedae9bc4171436473a2f50
#
_cell.length_a   1.000
_cell.length_b   1.000
_cell.length_c   1.000
_cell.angle_alpha   90.00
_cell.angle_beta   90.00
_cell.angle_gamma   90.00
#
_symmetry.space_group_name_H-M   'P 1'
#
loop_
_entity.id
_entity.type
_entity.pdbx_description
1 polymer ?
#
loop_
_entity_poly.entity_id
_entity_poly.type
_entity_poly.pdbx_seq_one_letter_code
_entity_poly.pdbx_strand_id
1 'polypeptide(L)'
;PLVVDAKFPLEGFTAFREAQSEEAKKMASARIRQDLGAHIKDIRDKYLLPGETQDLAILFVPAESLYADVQEYFEDLVQRAHKERVLIVSPSLLMMAIQVMQAIVRDSKMREQAHLIQIEVQRVLEDVGRLRDRVGKLDTHFRQAQEDVANITISADKVLKRGEKITSLELDAPAQAVAQGPVVK
;
A
#
# COMPACT_ATOMS: atom_id res chain seq x y z
N PRO A 1 6.21 -17.97 10.30
CA PRO A 1 7.19 -18.45 9.31
C PRO A 1 6.87 -19.87 8.82
N LEU A 2 7.21 -20.20 7.57
CA LEU A 2 7.18 -21.56 7.04
C LEU A 2 8.50 -22.25 7.40
N VAL A 3 8.42 -23.46 7.97
CA VAL A 3 9.62 -24.22 8.37
C VAL A 3 10.00 -25.22 7.27
N VAL A 4 11.30 -25.28 6.96
CA VAL A 4 11.89 -26.25 6.03
C VAL A 4 12.95 -27.05 6.80
N ASP A 5 12.71 -28.35 6.99
CA ASP A 5 13.71 -29.26 7.57
C ASP A 5 14.48 -29.94 6.44
N ALA A 6 15.81 -29.77 6.43
CA ALA A 6 16.70 -30.31 5.42
C ALA A 6 17.41 -31.60 5.86
N LYS A 7 17.14 -32.10 7.03
CA LYS A 7 17.73 -33.35 7.52
C LYS A 7 16.97 -34.55 6.97
N PHE A 8 17.61 -35.28 6.10
CA PHE A 8 17.01 -36.47 5.44
C PHE A 8 17.85 -37.72 5.74
N PRO A 9 17.24 -38.89 6.08
CA PRO A 9 17.95 -40.11 6.45
C PRO A 9 18.47 -40.86 5.22
N LEU A 10 19.63 -40.39 4.66
CA LEU A 10 20.21 -40.88 3.42
C LEU A 10 20.68 -42.34 3.50
N GLU A 11 21.23 -42.77 4.67
CA GLU A 11 21.85 -44.10 4.84
C GLU A 11 20.88 -45.24 4.49
N GLY A 12 19.61 -45.14 4.90
CA GLY A 12 18.61 -46.15 4.60
C GLY A 12 18.30 -46.26 3.10
N PHE A 13 18.25 -45.12 2.40
CA PHE A 13 18.02 -45.09 0.96
C PHE A 13 19.20 -45.60 0.16
N THR A 14 20.43 -45.30 0.58
CA THR A 14 21.64 -45.88 -0.02
C THR A 14 21.62 -47.40 0.11
N ALA A 15 21.38 -47.93 1.31
CA ALA A 15 21.28 -49.36 1.56
C ALA A 15 20.13 -50.02 0.73
N PHE A 16 19.02 -49.35 0.56
CA PHE A 16 17.89 -49.82 -0.25
C PHE A 16 18.27 -49.96 -1.74
N ARG A 17 18.97 -48.96 -2.27
CA ARG A 17 19.41 -48.95 -3.68
C ARG A 17 20.53 -49.98 -3.95
N GLU A 18 21.43 -50.19 -3.01
CA GLU A 18 22.55 -51.10 -3.15
C GLU A 18 22.23 -52.57 -2.76
N ALA A 19 21.03 -52.81 -2.26
CA ALA A 19 20.59 -54.14 -1.87
C ALA A 19 20.61 -55.14 -3.04
N GLN A 20 21.38 -56.23 -2.88
CA GLN A 20 21.53 -57.29 -3.90
C GLN A 20 20.58 -58.49 -3.65
N SER A 21 19.87 -58.52 -2.53
CA SER A 21 18.88 -59.55 -2.25
C SER A 21 17.56 -58.96 -1.82
N GLU A 22 16.46 -59.69 -1.99
CA GLU A 22 15.13 -59.26 -1.57
C GLU A 22 15.04 -59.12 -0.03
N GLU A 23 15.79 -59.93 0.72
CA GLU A 23 15.85 -59.83 2.18
C GLU A 23 16.54 -58.53 2.60
N ALA A 24 17.68 -58.19 1.99
CA ALA A 24 18.41 -56.94 2.25
C ALA A 24 17.57 -55.71 1.90
N LYS A 25 16.84 -55.76 0.77
CA LYS A 25 15.94 -54.70 0.33
C LYS A 25 14.77 -54.50 1.30
N LYS A 26 14.22 -55.60 1.80
CA LYS A 26 13.14 -55.60 2.78
C LYS A 26 13.59 -55.01 4.14
N MET A 27 14.78 -55.36 4.59
CA MET A 27 15.38 -54.81 5.83
C MET A 27 15.62 -53.29 5.68
N ALA A 28 16.24 -52.84 4.57
CA ALA A 28 16.46 -51.42 4.29
C ALA A 28 15.13 -50.65 4.20
N SER A 29 14.12 -51.21 3.57
CA SER A 29 12.80 -50.63 3.47
C SER A 29 12.12 -50.47 4.85
N ALA A 30 12.24 -51.47 5.75
CA ALA A 30 11.72 -51.38 7.11
C ALA A 30 12.45 -50.26 7.91
N ARG A 31 13.77 -50.15 7.79
CA ARG A 31 14.56 -49.09 8.40
C ARG A 31 14.12 -47.70 7.89
N ILE A 32 13.98 -47.52 6.59
CA ILE A 32 13.49 -46.26 6.00
C ILE A 32 12.11 -45.87 6.59
N ARG A 33 11.17 -46.83 6.66
CA ARG A 33 9.85 -46.56 7.25
C ARG A 33 9.93 -46.11 8.70
N GLN A 34 10.83 -46.73 9.46
CA GLN A 34 11.04 -46.37 10.87
C GLN A 34 11.67 -44.99 10.99
N ASP A 35 12.78 -44.74 10.29
CA ASP A 35 13.57 -43.51 10.43
C ASP A 35 12.81 -42.30 9.88
N LEU A 36 12.28 -42.42 8.65
CA LEU A 36 11.53 -41.33 8.02
C LEU A 36 10.19 -41.08 8.73
N GLY A 37 9.52 -42.16 9.19
CA GLY A 37 8.28 -42.03 9.95
C GLY A 37 8.49 -41.34 11.31
N ALA A 38 9.58 -41.62 12.02
CA ALA A 38 9.95 -40.91 13.24
C ALA A 38 10.29 -39.44 12.94
N HIS A 39 11.03 -39.20 11.87
CA HIS A 39 11.43 -37.87 11.48
C HIS A 39 10.23 -36.96 11.10
N ILE A 40 9.25 -37.49 10.36
CA ILE A 40 7.99 -36.79 10.06
C ILE A 40 7.27 -36.36 11.34
N LYS A 41 7.19 -37.29 12.33
CA LYS A 41 6.59 -36.99 13.61
C LYS A 41 7.35 -35.91 14.38
N ASP A 42 8.68 -35.99 14.38
CA ASP A 42 9.54 -34.98 15.03
C ASP A 42 9.35 -33.59 14.42
N ILE A 43 9.25 -33.49 13.09
CA ILE A 43 8.98 -32.22 12.39
C ILE A 43 7.65 -31.64 12.85
N ARG A 44 6.58 -32.46 12.87
CA ARG A 44 5.27 -32.03 13.35
C ARG A 44 5.34 -31.48 14.77
N ASP A 45 5.92 -32.27 15.69
CA ASP A 45 5.89 -31.95 17.12
C ASP A 45 6.78 -30.75 17.48
N LYS A 46 7.87 -30.52 16.73
CA LYS A 46 8.81 -29.42 16.99
C LYS A 46 8.45 -28.11 16.30
N TYR A 47 7.86 -28.20 15.12
CA TYR A 47 7.79 -27.04 14.22
C TYR A 47 6.38 -26.59 13.86
N LEU A 48 5.35 -27.40 14.08
CA LEU A 48 3.96 -26.97 13.87
C LEU A 48 3.38 -26.42 15.18
N LEU A 49 3.77 -25.18 15.49
CA LEU A 49 3.36 -24.48 16.71
C LEU A 49 2.17 -23.55 16.41
N PRO A 50 0.97 -23.81 16.97
CA PRO A 50 -0.20 -23.01 16.72
C PRO A 50 0.02 -21.53 17.06
N GLY A 51 -0.23 -20.64 16.10
CA GLY A 51 -0.07 -19.20 16.25
C GLY A 51 1.35 -18.66 16.06
N GLU A 52 2.38 -19.52 16.02
CA GLU A 52 3.78 -19.13 15.84
C GLU A 52 4.30 -19.44 14.43
N THR A 53 3.95 -20.61 13.90
CA THR A 53 4.36 -21.08 12.57
C THR A 53 3.16 -21.25 11.65
N GLN A 54 3.43 -21.46 10.35
CA GLN A 54 2.40 -21.91 9.43
C GLN A 54 1.93 -23.31 9.81
N ASP A 55 0.68 -23.65 9.48
CA ASP A 55 0.09 -24.97 9.72
C ASP A 55 0.65 -26.07 8.80
N LEU A 56 1.85 -25.86 8.27
CA LEU A 56 2.52 -26.71 7.32
C LEU A 56 4.03 -26.61 7.52
N ALA A 57 4.73 -27.75 7.48
CA ALA A 57 6.18 -27.81 7.43
C ALA A 57 6.65 -28.55 6.16
N ILE A 58 7.87 -28.28 5.74
CA ILE A 58 8.48 -28.91 4.56
C ILE A 58 9.62 -29.82 5.03
N LEU A 59 9.59 -31.08 4.56
CA LEU A 59 10.71 -32.00 4.62
C LEU A 59 11.42 -32.01 3.25
N PHE A 60 12.63 -31.51 3.23
CA PHE A 60 13.40 -31.41 1.99
C PHE A 60 14.18 -32.71 1.71
N VAL A 61 13.98 -33.23 0.51
CA VAL A 61 14.74 -34.39 -0.03
C VAL A 61 15.86 -33.86 -0.94
N PRO A 62 17.14 -34.17 -0.66
CA PRO A 62 18.25 -33.50 -1.32
C PRO A 62 18.49 -33.86 -2.80
N ALA A 63 17.77 -34.84 -3.34
CA ALA A 63 17.89 -35.25 -4.75
C ALA A 63 16.55 -35.69 -5.35
N GLU A 64 16.32 -35.35 -6.62
CA GLU A 64 15.12 -35.75 -7.36
C GLU A 64 14.95 -37.28 -7.42
N SER A 65 16.04 -38.00 -7.57
CA SER A 65 16.02 -39.47 -7.60
C SER A 65 15.58 -40.09 -6.27
N LEU A 66 15.96 -39.49 -5.16
CA LEU A 66 15.51 -39.93 -3.82
C LEU A 66 14.03 -39.61 -3.60
N TYR A 67 13.58 -38.44 -4.09
CA TYR A 67 12.18 -38.08 -4.07
C TYR A 67 11.33 -39.06 -4.88
N ALA A 68 11.80 -39.47 -6.08
CA ALA A 68 11.15 -40.47 -6.91
C ALA A 68 11.04 -41.81 -6.15
N ASP A 69 12.11 -42.28 -5.50
CA ASP A 69 12.07 -43.53 -4.70
C ASP A 69 11.06 -43.43 -3.55
N VAL A 70 10.99 -42.27 -2.87
CA VAL A 70 10.00 -42.05 -1.80
C VAL A 70 8.58 -42.17 -2.34
N GLN A 71 8.31 -41.58 -3.50
CA GLN A 71 6.98 -41.63 -4.12
C GLN A 71 6.62 -43.04 -4.62
N GLU A 72 7.58 -43.78 -5.17
CA GLU A 72 7.36 -45.10 -5.79
C GLU A 72 7.26 -46.21 -4.75
N TYR A 73 8.16 -46.23 -3.74
CA TYR A 73 8.32 -47.36 -2.81
C TYR A 73 7.78 -47.10 -1.42
N PHE A 74 7.48 -45.86 -1.08
CA PHE A 74 7.09 -45.44 0.27
C PHE A 74 5.87 -44.50 0.27
N GLU A 75 4.90 -44.76 -0.58
CA GLU A 75 3.64 -44.00 -0.67
C GLU A 75 2.93 -43.90 0.70
N ASP A 76 3.00 -44.95 1.52
CA ASP A 76 2.46 -44.99 2.87
C ASP A 76 3.04 -43.87 3.77
N LEU A 77 4.35 -43.58 3.62
CA LEU A 77 5.00 -42.48 4.34
C LEU A 77 4.62 -41.11 3.79
N VAL A 78 4.46 -41.00 2.47
CA VAL A 78 3.98 -39.75 1.82
C VAL A 78 2.57 -39.40 2.34
N GLN A 79 1.68 -40.39 2.37
CA GLN A 79 0.32 -40.19 2.89
C GLN A 79 0.32 -39.84 4.38
N ARG A 80 1.19 -40.47 5.16
CA ARG A 80 1.37 -40.14 6.57
C ARG A 80 1.90 -38.73 6.75
N ALA A 81 2.93 -38.32 6.04
CA ALA A 81 3.49 -36.96 6.08
C ALA A 81 2.40 -35.93 5.80
N HIS A 82 1.61 -36.17 4.75
CA HIS A 82 0.51 -35.27 4.40
C HIS A 82 -0.55 -35.13 5.49
N LYS A 83 -0.92 -36.24 6.16
CA LYS A 83 -1.83 -36.20 7.32
C LYS A 83 -1.26 -35.42 8.50
N GLU A 84 0.06 -35.48 8.69
CA GLU A 84 0.81 -34.76 9.74
C GLU A 84 1.13 -33.32 9.33
N ARG A 85 0.62 -32.83 8.18
CA ARG A 85 0.90 -31.51 7.62
C ARG A 85 2.38 -31.26 7.32
N VAL A 86 3.11 -32.32 6.94
CA VAL A 86 4.48 -32.26 6.47
C VAL A 86 4.50 -32.59 4.99
N LEU A 87 4.96 -31.64 4.17
CA LEU A 87 5.14 -31.85 2.73
C LEU A 87 6.56 -32.33 2.44
N ILE A 88 6.68 -33.49 1.80
CA ILE A 88 7.95 -33.99 1.27
C ILE A 88 8.17 -33.35 -0.08
N VAL A 89 9.27 -32.64 -0.26
CA VAL A 89 9.56 -31.91 -1.51
C VAL A 89 10.98 -32.20 -2.03
N SER A 90 11.10 -32.24 -3.35
CA SER A 90 12.37 -32.30 -4.06
C SER A 90 12.96 -30.90 -4.24
N PRO A 91 14.23 -30.78 -4.73
CA PRO A 91 14.83 -29.48 -5.04
C PRO A 91 14.00 -28.65 -6.02
N SER A 92 13.48 -29.25 -7.08
CA SER A 92 12.66 -28.57 -8.08
C SER A 92 11.32 -28.11 -7.51
N LEU A 93 10.67 -28.93 -6.71
CA LEU A 93 9.40 -28.57 -6.04
C LEU A 93 9.59 -27.47 -5.01
N LEU A 94 10.71 -27.49 -4.26
CA LEU A 94 11.04 -26.42 -3.30
C LEU A 94 11.25 -25.10 -4.03
N MET A 95 12.00 -25.09 -5.12
CA MET A 95 12.21 -23.88 -5.93
C MET A 95 10.90 -23.34 -6.50
N MET A 96 10.04 -24.22 -7.01
CA MET A 96 8.71 -23.82 -7.49
C MET A 96 7.85 -23.22 -6.35
N ALA A 97 7.83 -23.86 -5.18
CA ALA A 97 7.10 -23.36 -4.02
C ALA A 97 7.59 -21.96 -3.60
N ILE A 98 8.92 -21.74 -3.57
CA ILE A 98 9.50 -20.42 -3.26
C ILE A 98 9.06 -19.37 -4.29
N GLN A 99 9.10 -19.68 -5.58
CA GLN A 99 8.68 -18.74 -6.63
C GLN A 99 7.19 -18.38 -6.52
N VAL A 100 6.34 -19.35 -6.25
CA VAL A 100 4.90 -19.12 -6.04
C VAL A 100 4.67 -18.25 -4.80
N MET A 101 5.35 -18.55 -3.69
CA MET A 101 5.23 -17.73 -2.48
C MET A 101 5.71 -16.29 -2.70
N GLN A 102 6.83 -16.10 -3.43
CA GLN A 102 7.32 -14.76 -3.78
C GLN A 102 6.32 -14.00 -4.65
N ALA A 103 5.66 -14.67 -5.60
CA ALA A 103 4.62 -14.06 -6.42
C ALA A 103 3.43 -13.60 -5.58
N ILE A 104 2.95 -14.45 -4.66
CA ILE A 104 1.83 -14.14 -3.76
C ILE A 104 2.18 -12.95 -2.83
N VAL A 105 3.38 -12.94 -2.25
CA VAL A 105 3.82 -11.83 -1.38
C VAL A 105 3.93 -10.53 -2.17
N ARG A 106 4.46 -10.59 -3.39
CA ARG A 106 4.52 -9.42 -4.29
C ARG A 106 3.12 -8.88 -4.59
N ASP A 107 2.20 -9.75 -4.95
CA ASP A 107 0.81 -9.38 -5.28
C ASP A 107 0.10 -8.75 -4.08
N SER A 108 0.29 -9.31 -2.89
CA SER A 108 -0.24 -8.75 -1.64
C SER A 108 0.30 -7.33 -1.36
N LYS A 109 1.62 -7.12 -1.50
CA LYS A 109 2.23 -5.79 -1.34
C LYS A 109 1.72 -4.78 -2.38
N MET A 110 1.55 -5.22 -3.63
CA MET A 110 1.00 -4.35 -4.68
C MET A 110 -0.44 -3.90 -4.37
N ARG A 111 -1.27 -4.80 -3.86
CA ARG A 111 -2.66 -4.47 -3.44
C ARG A 111 -2.68 -3.48 -2.27
N GLU A 112 -1.83 -3.68 -1.28
CA GLU A 112 -1.69 -2.77 -0.14
C GLU A 112 -1.27 -1.36 -0.60
N GLN A 113 -0.28 -1.27 -1.49
CA GLN A 113 0.16 0.00 -2.07
C GLN A 113 -0.92 0.67 -2.92
N ALA A 114 -1.66 -0.11 -3.72
CA ALA A 114 -2.76 0.41 -4.52
C ALA A 114 -3.87 1.02 -3.64
N HIS A 115 -4.18 0.38 -2.51
CA HIS A 115 -5.15 0.92 -1.54
C HIS A 115 -4.69 2.25 -0.92
N LEU A 116 -3.41 2.34 -0.52
CA LEU A 116 -2.85 3.59 0.00
C LEU A 116 -2.87 4.72 -1.05
N ILE A 117 -2.54 4.40 -2.31
CA ILE A 117 -2.63 5.36 -3.42
C ILE A 117 -4.07 5.86 -3.60
N GLN A 118 -5.07 4.97 -3.55
CA GLN A 118 -6.47 5.37 -3.66
C GLN A 118 -6.89 6.35 -2.56
N ILE A 119 -6.45 6.13 -1.32
CA ILE A 119 -6.73 7.04 -0.20
C ILE A 119 -6.10 8.42 -0.46
N GLU A 120 -4.84 8.47 -0.91
CA GLU A 120 -4.17 9.75 -1.18
C GLU A 120 -4.79 10.49 -2.37
N VAL A 121 -5.19 9.78 -3.43
CA VAL A 121 -5.93 10.37 -4.55
C VAL A 121 -7.24 11.00 -4.08
N GLN A 122 -7.99 10.32 -3.21
CA GLN A 122 -9.22 10.86 -2.64
C GLN A 122 -8.97 12.17 -1.88
N ARG A 123 -7.92 12.23 -1.06
CA ARG A 123 -7.52 13.44 -0.33
C ARG A 123 -7.16 14.59 -1.26
N VAL A 124 -6.40 14.30 -2.32
CA VAL A 124 -6.06 15.31 -3.34
C VAL A 124 -7.31 15.85 -4.02
N LEU A 125 -8.27 15.01 -4.38
CA LEU A 125 -9.54 15.45 -4.97
C LEU A 125 -10.34 16.35 -4.04
N GLU A 126 -10.36 16.06 -2.74
CA GLU A 126 -11.00 16.92 -1.75
C GLU A 126 -10.30 18.28 -1.62
N ASP A 127 -8.95 18.29 -1.64
CA ASP A 127 -8.18 19.53 -1.61
C ASP A 127 -8.42 20.39 -2.84
N VAL A 128 -8.48 19.78 -4.02
CA VAL A 128 -8.85 20.46 -5.28
C VAL A 128 -10.26 21.05 -5.18
N GLY A 129 -11.22 20.32 -4.60
CA GLY A 129 -12.56 20.82 -4.32
C GLY A 129 -12.55 22.07 -3.43
N ARG A 130 -11.81 22.01 -2.31
CA ARG A 130 -11.64 23.16 -1.41
C ARG A 130 -10.97 24.36 -2.10
N LEU A 131 -9.97 24.11 -2.95
CA LEU A 131 -9.30 25.15 -3.71
C LEU A 131 -10.26 25.82 -4.69
N ARG A 132 -11.06 25.04 -5.43
CA ARG A 132 -12.10 25.56 -6.35
C ARG A 132 -13.08 26.48 -5.63
N ASP A 133 -13.56 26.08 -4.45
CA ASP A 133 -14.50 26.89 -3.67
C ASP A 133 -13.85 28.21 -3.21
N ARG A 134 -12.57 28.19 -2.81
CA ARG A 134 -11.84 29.42 -2.45
C ARG A 134 -11.67 30.35 -3.64
N VAL A 135 -11.35 29.82 -4.81
CA VAL A 135 -11.25 30.60 -6.05
C VAL A 135 -12.62 31.24 -6.39
N GLY A 136 -13.72 30.50 -6.27
CA GLY A 136 -15.07 31.05 -6.49
C GLY A 136 -15.43 32.20 -5.53
N LYS A 137 -15.03 32.07 -4.25
CA LYS A 137 -15.20 33.16 -3.28
C LYS A 137 -14.35 34.38 -3.64
N LEU A 138 -13.12 34.17 -4.07
CA LEU A 138 -12.22 35.25 -4.50
C LEU A 138 -12.80 35.99 -5.71
N ASP A 139 -13.32 35.29 -6.72
CA ASP A 139 -14.01 35.88 -7.86
C ASP A 139 -15.18 36.78 -7.42
N THR A 140 -15.96 36.32 -6.45
CA THR A 140 -17.06 37.12 -5.87
C THR A 140 -16.55 38.41 -5.20
N HIS A 141 -15.46 38.31 -4.43
CA HIS A 141 -14.85 39.51 -3.80
C HIS A 141 -14.28 40.48 -4.82
N PHE A 142 -13.70 40.01 -5.92
CA PHE A 142 -13.23 40.87 -6.99
C PHE A 142 -14.39 41.64 -7.67
N ARG A 143 -15.52 40.97 -7.91
CA ARG A 143 -16.70 41.64 -8.47
C ARG A 143 -17.24 42.73 -7.53
N GLN A 144 -17.32 42.42 -6.23
CA GLN A 144 -17.75 43.41 -5.23
C GLN A 144 -16.81 44.62 -5.17
N ALA A 145 -15.49 44.37 -5.18
CA ALA A 145 -14.48 45.43 -5.22
C ALA A 145 -14.59 46.30 -6.47
N GLN A 146 -14.89 45.72 -7.64
CA GLN A 146 -15.14 46.48 -8.89
C GLN A 146 -16.37 47.36 -8.78
N GLU A 147 -17.48 46.85 -8.20
CA GLU A 147 -18.67 47.61 -7.96
C GLU A 147 -18.42 48.78 -6.98
N ASP A 148 -17.66 48.55 -5.93
CA ASP A 148 -17.28 49.58 -4.97
C ASP A 148 -16.45 50.68 -5.62
N VAL A 149 -15.47 50.32 -6.46
CA VAL A 149 -14.66 51.29 -7.23
C VAL A 149 -15.54 52.12 -8.16
N ALA A 150 -16.50 51.50 -8.88
CA ALA A 150 -17.44 52.20 -9.72
C ALA A 150 -18.29 53.21 -8.91
N ASN A 151 -18.80 52.82 -7.75
CA ASN A 151 -19.58 53.67 -6.87
C ASN A 151 -18.75 54.85 -6.31
N ILE A 152 -17.48 54.62 -5.98
CA ILE A 152 -16.55 55.67 -5.55
C ILE A 152 -16.33 56.70 -6.70
N THR A 153 -16.13 56.19 -7.92
CA THR A 153 -15.97 57.06 -9.10
C THR A 153 -17.18 57.95 -9.34
N ILE A 154 -18.40 57.39 -9.29
CA ILE A 154 -19.65 58.13 -9.40
C ILE A 154 -19.75 59.19 -8.29
N SER A 155 -19.35 58.84 -7.07
CA SER A 155 -19.40 59.79 -5.94
C SER A 155 -18.37 60.94 -6.11
N ALA A 156 -17.16 60.61 -6.58
CA ALA A 156 -16.13 61.62 -6.89
C ALA A 156 -16.61 62.59 -7.96
N ASP A 157 -17.22 62.12 -9.05
CA ASP A 157 -17.77 62.97 -10.13
C ASP A 157 -18.87 63.88 -9.59
N LYS A 158 -19.71 63.43 -8.69
CA LYS A 158 -20.74 64.27 -8.04
C LYS A 158 -20.08 65.37 -7.21
N VAL A 159 -19.04 65.07 -6.48
CA VAL A 159 -18.30 66.06 -5.64
C VAL A 159 -17.63 67.09 -6.54
N LEU A 160 -16.95 66.68 -7.63
CA LEU A 160 -16.35 67.56 -8.62
C LEU A 160 -17.37 68.53 -9.24
N LYS A 161 -18.53 68.02 -9.73
CA LYS A 161 -19.61 68.86 -10.28
C LYS A 161 -20.15 69.84 -9.27
N ARG A 162 -20.28 69.47 -8.01
CA ARG A 162 -20.70 70.44 -6.94
C ARG A 162 -19.63 71.50 -6.67
N GLY A 163 -18.33 71.13 -6.68
CA GLY A 163 -17.25 72.10 -6.53
C GLY A 163 -17.24 73.09 -7.67
N GLU A 164 -17.32 72.65 -8.93
CA GLU A 164 -17.44 73.52 -10.11
C GLU A 164 -18.62 74.51 -9.99
N LYS A 165 -19.81 74.01 -9.56
CA LYS A 165 -20.98 74.87 -9.38
C LYS A 165 -20.79 75.92 -8.28
N ILE A 166 -20.07 75.62 -7.19
CA ILE A 166 -19.77 76.57 -6.12
C ILE A 166 -18.81 77.65 -6.66
N THR A 167 -17.76 77.26 -7.36
CA THR A 167 -16.79 78.17 -7.94
C THR A 167 -17.46 79.14 -8.99
N SER A 168 -18.40 78.62 -9.78
CA SER A 168 -19.15 79.48 -10.73
C SER A 168 -20.05 80.50 -10.00
N LEU A 169 -20.66 80.15 -8.89
CA LEU A 169 -21.50 81.02 -8.09
C LEU A 169 -20.67 82.15 -7.41
N GLU A 170 -19.45 81.87 -7.01
CA GLU A 170 -18.56 82.90 -6.41
C GLU A 170 -18.05 83.90 -7.49
N LEU A 171 -17.90 83.49 -8.76
CA LEU A 171 -17.52 84.36 -9.87
C LEU A 171 -18.65 85.27 -10.37
N ASP A 172 -19.92 84.85 -10.19
CA ASP A 172 -21.08 85.64 -10.57
C ASP A 172 -21.61 86.58 -9.48
N ALA A 173 -21.01 86.61 -8.32
CA ALA A 173 -21.34 87.56 -7.24
C ALA A 173 -20.87 88.98 -7.63
N PRO A 174 -21.75 89.97 -7.92
CA PRO A 174 -21.32 91.33 -8.26
C PRO A 174 -20.60 91.95 -7.09
N ALA A 175 -19.44 92.59 -7.34
CA ALA A 175 -18.73 93.47 -6.39
C ALA A 175 -19.66 94.65 -6.05
N GLN A 176 -20.53 94.50 -5.04
CA GLN A 176 -21.31 95.60 -4.52
C GLN A 176 -20.55 96.39 -3.50
N ALA A 177 -20.17 97.57 -3.96
CA ALA A 177 -20.13 98.89 -3.26
C ALA A 177 -19.58 98.90 -1.84
N VAL A 178 -18.35 99.30 -1.73
CA VAL A 178 -17.88 100.02 -0.53
C VAL A 178 -18.57 101.38 -0.60
N ALA A 179 -19.70 101.49 0.09
CA ALA A 179 -20.38 102.72 0.34
C ALA A 179 -19.56 103.63 1.25
N GLN A 180 -19.30 104.83 0.77
CA GLN A 180 -18.70 105.95 1.48
C GLN A 180 -19.48 106.23 2.76
N GLY A 181 -18.84 106.13 3.89
CA GLY A 181 -19.34 106.67 5.17
C GLY A 181 -19.26 108.20 5.17
N PRO A 182 -20.20 108.87 5.80
CA PRO A 182 -20.28 110.39 5.81
C PRO A 182 -19.22 111.00 6.67
N VAL A 183 -18.58 112.02 6.14
CA VAL A 183 -17.78 113.03 6.86
C VAL A 183 -18.72 113.87 7.75
N VAL A 184 -18.51 113.86 9.06
CA VAL A 184 -19.17 114.86 10.00
C VAL A 184 -18.06 115.69 10.63
N LYS A 185 -18.26 117.02 10.54
CA LYS A 185 -17.47 118.08 11.07
C LYS A 185 -16.96 117.93 12.50
#